data_6330c20a549eebd54b74e31a76083e40
#
_entry.id   6330c20a549eebd54b74e31a76083e40
#
_cell.length_a   1.000
_cell.length_b   1.000
_cell.length_c   1.000
_cell.angle_alpha   90.00
_cell.angle_beta   90.00
_cell.angle_gamma   90.00
#
_symmetry.space_group_name_H-M   'P 1'
#
loop_
_entity.id
_entity.type
_entity.pdbx_description
1 polymer ?
#
loop_
_entity_poly.entity_id
_entity_poly.type
_entity_poly.pdbx_seq_one_letter_code
_entity_poly.pdbx_strand_id
1 'polypeptide(L)'
;MKKIVLLILICFVAVGIIAAKPQRVKKQRQKMVKIETTLGTIKVKLYDETPLHRDNFLKLVKDEFYEGVLFHRVIKDFMIQAGDPESKTADSTARLGAGGLGYTVPAEIDFPKFYHKRGALAAARQGDMVNPEKKSSSCQFYIVQGQTFTDAQ
;
A
#
# COMPACT_ATOMS: atom_id res chain seq x y z
N MET A 1 -55.00 -60.62 -28.34
CA MET A 1 -55.01 -59.22 -28.01
C MET A 1 -54.15 -59.07 -26.77
N LYS A 2 -52.89 -58.61 -26.94
CA LYS A 2 -51.94 -58.48 -25.85
C LYS A 2 -51.91 -57.01 -25.36
N LYS A 3 -52.27 -56.79 -24.10
CA LYS A 3 -52.24 -55.45 -23.47
C LYS A 3 -50.84 -55.18 -23.04
N ILE A 4 -50.23 -54.11 -23.60
CA ILE A 4 -48.93 -53.57 -23.20
C ILE A 4 -49.19 -52.62 -22.02
N VAL A 5 -48.67 -52.95 -20.82
CA VAL A 5 -48.70 -52.09 -19.68
C VAL A 5 -47.40 -51.26 -19.73
N LEU A 6 -47.54 -49.94 -19.98
CA LEU A 6 -46.44 -48.98 -19.97
C LEU A 6 -46.20 -48.53 -18.56
N LEU A 7 -45.03 -48.95 -17.97
CA LEU A 7 -44.61 -48.58 -16.65
C LEU A 7 -43.81 -47.29 -16.76
N ILE A 8 -44.39 -46.15 -16.37
CA ILE A 8 -43.70 -44.83 -16.32
C ILE A 8 -42.94 -44.77 -15.01
N LEU A 9 -41.60 -44.88 -15.09
CA LEU A 9 -40.71 -44.70 -13.97
C LEU A 9 -40.45 -43.20 -13.81
N ILE A 10 -41.06 -42.57 -12.80
CA ILE A 10 -40.81 -41.16 -12.45
C ILE A 10 -39.58 -41.10 -11.56
N CYS A 11 -38.43 -40.75 -12.14
CA CYS A 11 -37.23 -40.40 -11.37
C CYS A 11 -37.40 -39.02 -10.73
N PHE A 12 -37.66 -38.97 -9.42
CA PHE A 12 -37.53 -37.75 -8.62
C PHE A 12 -36.06 -37.43 -8.43
N VAL A 13 -35.53 -36.48 -9.21
CA VAL A 13 -34.23 -35.87 -8.93
C VAL A 13 -34.41 -34.83 -7.81
N ALA A 14 -34.06 -35.20 -6.60
CA ALA A 14 -34.00 -34.27 -5.48
C ALA A 14 -32.79 -33.37 -5.68
N VAL A 15 -32.97 -32.16 -6.23
CA VAL A 15 -31.98 -31.12 -6.27
C VAL A 15 -31.81 -30.55 -4.86
N GLY A 16 -30.82 -31.07 -4.13
CA GLY A 16 -30.42 -30.53 -2.83
C GLY A 16 -29.82 -29.13 -3.01
N ILE A 17 -30.60 -28.11 -2.69
CA ILE A 17 -30.11 -26.73 -2.59
C ILE A 17 -29.18 -26.69 -1.36
N ILE A 18 -27.86 -26.81 -1.59
CA ILE A 18 -26.87 -26.57 -0.56
C ILE A 18 -26.86 -25.06 -0.33
N ALA A 19 -27.59 -24.62 0.69
CA ALA A 19 -27.54 -23.23 1.16
C ALA A 19 -26.12 -22.96 1.70
N ALA A 20 -25.27 -22.35 0.89
CA ALA A 20 -23.95 -21.89 1.32
C ALA A 20 -24.14 -20.86 2.44
N LYS A 21 -23.68 -21.18 3.65
CA LYS A 21 -23.68 -20.23 4.77
C LYS A 21 -22.88 -19.00 4.35
N PRO A 22 -23.42 -17.77 4.55
CA PRO A 22 -22.68 -16.56 4.24
C PRO A 22 -21.38 -16.57 5.04
N GLN A 23 -20.24 -16.60 4.35
CA GLN A 23 -18.94 -16.47 5.00
C GLN A 23 -18.89 -15.07 5.61
N ARG A 24 -18.83 -15.02 6.93
CA ARG A 24 -18.64 -13.79 7.69
C ARG A 24 -17.27 -13.23 7.34
N VAL A 25 -17.22 -12.28 6.40
CA VAL A 25 -15.98 -11.56 6.06
C VAL A 25 -15.48 -10.92 7.35
N LYS A 26 -14.42 -11.49 7.92
CA LYS A 26 -13.75 -10.90 9.07
C LYS A 26 -13.26 -9.53 8.62
N LYS A 27 -13.86 -8.45 9.15
CA LYS A 27 -13.39 -7.08 8.92
C LYS A 27 -11.93 -7.02 9.38
N GLN A 28 -11.02 -7.04 8.42
CA GLN A 28 -9.59 -7.04 8.69
C GLN A 28 -9.27 -5.72 9.41
N ARG A 29 -8.64 -5.80 10.60
CA ARG A 29 -8.23 -4.60 11.33
C ARG A 29 -7.17 -3.89 10.49
N GLN A 30 -7.46 -2.65 10.11
CA GLN A 30 -6.54 -1.84 9.35
C GLN A 30 -5.20 -1.72 10.08
N LYS A 31 -4.12 -1.85 9.32
CA LYS A 31 -2.76 -1.75 9.87
C LYS A 31 -2.44 -0.29 10.15
N MET A 32 -2.02 0.00 11.37
CA MET A 32 -1.58 1.32 11.81
C MET A 32 -0.11 1.25 12.16
N VAL A 33 0.64 2.28 11.79
CA VAL A 33 2.05 2.46 12.17
C VAL A 33 2.20 3.80 12.87
N LYS A 34 3.03 3.82 13.91
CA LYS A 34 3.43 5.03 14.64
C LYS A 34 4.87 5.36 14.24
N ILE A 35 5.08 6.56 13.74
CA ILE A 35 6.41 7.11 13.43
C ILE A 35 6.72 8.10 14.55
N GLU A 36 7.72 7.78 15.36
CA GLU A 36 8.20 8.64 16.43
C GLU A 36 9.37 9.47 15.91
N THR A 37 9.31 10.76 16.09
CA THR A 37 10.35 11.70 15.68
C THR A 37 10.72 12.62 16.83
N THR A 38 11.86 13.31 16.72
CA THR A 38 12.28 14.34 17.69
C THR A 38 11.28 15.50 17.82
N LEU A 39 10.41 15.70 16.83
CA LEU A 39 9.40 16.77 16.80
C LEU A 39 7.99 16.29 17.15
N GLY A 40 7.82 15.00 17.42
CA GLY A 40 6.53 14.43 17.79
C GLY A 40 6.18 13.13 17.06
N THR A 41 4.96 12.67 17.25
CA THR A 41 4.49 11.38 16.74
C THR A 41 3.53 11.56 15.57
N ILE A 42 3.77 10.83 14.48
CA ILE A 42 2.89 10.73 13.33
C ILE A 42 2.23 9.34 13.34
N LYS A 43 0.91 9.28 13.22
CA LYS A 43 0.17 8.03 13.09
C LYS A 43 -0.32 7.88 11.66
N VAL A 44 0.06 6.79 11.00
CA VAL A 44 -0.33 6.47 9.63
C VAL A 44 -1.15 5.20 9.58
N LYS A 45 -2.15 5.21 8.70
CA LYS A 45 -3.00 4.08 8.39
C LYS A 45 -2.61 3.57 7.01
N LEU A 46 -2.31 2.27 6.93
CA LEU A 46 -1.96 1.64 5.66
C LEU A 46 -3.21 1.08 4.98
N TYR A 47 -3.28 1.21 3.66
CA TYR A 47 -4.36 0.67 2.85
C TYR A 47 -4.19 -0.84 2.64
N ASP A 48 -5.30 -1.57 2.69
CA ASP A 48 -5.29 -3.02 2.42
C ASP A 48 -5.27 -3.30 0.92
N GLU A 49 -5.68 -2.33 0.11
CA GLU A 49 -5.74 -2.41 -1.34
C GLU A 49 -4.40 -2.21 -2.05
N THR A 50 -3.35 -1.82 -1.31
CA THR A 50 -1.97 -1.75 -1.79
C THR A 50 -1.09 -2.73 -1.00
N PRO A 51 -1.33 -4.05 -1.11
CA PRO A 51 -0.73 -5.06 -0.24
C PRO A 51 0.80 -5.15 -0.39
N LEU A 52 1.36 -4.97 -1.58
CA LEU A 52 2.81 -5.06 -1.79
C LEU A 52 3.53 -3.94 -1.04
N HIS A 53 3.07 -2.69 -1.16
CA HIS A 53 3.64 -1.55 -0.43
C HIS A 53 3.40 -1.67 1.06
N ARG A 54 2.17 -2.03 1.48
CA ARG A 54 1.82 -2.21 2.89
C ARG A 54 2.72 -3.24 3.57
N ASP A 55 2.83 -4.42 2.97
CA ASP A 55 3.52 -5.54 3.59
C ASP A 55 5.05 -5.33 3.59
N ASN A 56 5.59 -4.71 2.53
CA ASN A 56 6.98 -4.29 2.48
C ASN A 56 7.29 -3.26 3.58
N PHE A 57 6.46 -2.22 3.72
CA PHE A 57 6.65 -1.21 4.75
C PHE A 57 6.56 -1.81 6.16
N LEU A 58 5.57 -2.69 6.42
CA LEU A 58 5.42 -3.37 7.71
C LEU A 58 6.59 -4.31 8.01
N LYS A 59 7.15 -4.96 6.99
CA LYS A 59 8.36 -5.78 7.15
C LYS A 59 9.51 -4.90 7.64
N LEU A 60 9.79 -3.79 6.98
CA LEU A 60 10.87 -2.88 7.35
C LEU A 60 10.67 -2.26 8.73
N VAL A 61 9.42 -1.96 9.12
CA VAL A 61 9.10 -1.51 10.48
C VAL A 61 9.41 -2.59 11.52
N LYS A 62 9.08 -3.85 11.26
CA LYS A 62 9.37 -4.98 12.16
C LYS A 62 10.86 -5.27 12.27
N ASP A 63 11.58 -5.06 11.18
CA ASP A 63 13.04 -5.25 11.12
C ASP A 63 13.79 -4.04 11.70
N GLU A 64 13.09 -3.08 12.32
CA GLU A 64 13.63 -1.84 12.91
C GLU A 64 14.47 -1.02 11.93
N PHE A 65 14.22 -1.22 10.63
CA PHE A 65 15.00 -0.59 9.56
C PHE A 65 15.00 0.93 9.66
N TYR A 66 13.88 1.53 10.07
CA TYR A 66 13.71 2.98 10.11
C TYR A 66 14.31 3.66 11.37
N GLU A 67 14.87 2.89 12.31
CA GLU A 67 15.55 3.45 13.48
C GLU A 67 16.73 4.34 13.06
N GLY A 68 16.74 5.60 13.51
CA GLY A 68 17.78 6.57 13.20
C GLY A 68 17.76 7.16 11.78
N VAL A 69 16.80 6.78 10.93
CA VAL A 69 16.66 7.34 9.58
C VAL A 69 16.13 8.78 9.64
N LEU A 70 16.70 9.67 8.84
CA LEU A 70 16.32 11.07 8.80
C LEU A 70 15.23 11.36 7.75
N PHE A 71 14.44 12.42 8.02
CA PHE A 71 13.72 13.12 6.96
C PHE A 71 14.73 13.99 6.20
N HIS A 72 15.36 13.41 5.20
CA HIS A 72 16.50 13.99 4.48
C HIS A 72 16.12 15.00 3.39
N ARG A 73 14.83 15.06 3.00
CA ARG A 73 14.35 15.98 1.97
C ARG A 73 13.03 16.60 2.40
N VAL A 74 12.99 17.93 2.41
CA VAL A 74 11.80 18.72 2.76
C VAL A 74 11.55 19.74 1.66
N ILE A 75 10.39 19.68 1.04
CA ILE A 75 9.97 20.66 0.02
C ILE A 75 8.67 21.28 0.49
N LYS A 76 8.69 22.60 0.69
CA LYS A 76 7.52 23.38 1.07
C LYS A 76 6.41 23.18 0.05
N ASP A 77 5.19 23.07 0.51
CA ASP A 77 3.97 22.90 -0.29
C ASP A 77 3.96 21.62 -1.16
N PHE A 78 4.86 20.69 -0.87
CA PHE A 78 4.92 19.40 -1.54
C PHE A 78 4.98 18.24 -0.53
N MET A 79 6.14 17.94 0.08
CA MET A 79 6.28 16.77 0.94
C MET A 79 7.50 16.81 1.86
N ILE A 80 7.55 15.90 2.83
CA ILE A 80 8.74 15.50 3.57
C ILE A 80 9.06 14.04 3.25
N GLN A 81 10.32 13.72 2.95
CA GLN A 81 10.78 12.39 2.50
C GLN A 81 11.81 11.81 3.46
N ALA A 82 11.67 10.51 3.74
CA ALA A 82 12.55 9.72 4.59
C ALA A 82 12.82 8.33 3.97
N GLY A 83 13.56 7.49 4.67
CA GLY A 83 13.74 6.09 4.30
C GLY A 83 15.06 5.79 3.58
N ASP A 84 15.94 6.77 3.40
CA ASP A 84 17.28 6.52 2.88
C ASP A 84 18.17 5.90 3.98
N PRO A 85 18.69 4.66 3.81
CA PRO A 85 19.53 4.01 4.81
C PRO A 85 20.84 4.76 5.09
N GLU A 86 21.37 5.46 4.09
CA GLU A 86 22.62 6.23 4.21
C GLU A 86 22.44 7.43 5.14
N SER A 87 21.19 7.87 5.38
CA SER A 87 20.90 8.99 6.27
C SER A 87 21.21 8.72 7.73
N LYS A 88 21.34 7.45 8.15
CA LYS A 88 21.62 7.08 9.55
C LYS A 88 23.00 7.56 10.04
N THR A 89 23.95 7.63 9.14
CA THR A 89 25.34 7.99 9.44
C THR A 89 25.82 9.20 8.62
N ALA A 90 24.88 9.91 8.00
CA ALA A 90 25.18 11.03 7.12
C ALA A 90 25.71 12.24 7.89
N ASP A 91 26.73 12.87 7.38
CA ASP A 91 27.15 14.21 7.79
C ASP A 91 26.38 15.29 6.98
N SER A 92 26.67 16.56 7.30
CA SER A 92 25.98 17.70 6.68
C SER A 92 26.29 17.89 5.18
N THR A 93 27.27 17.18 4.64
CA THR A 93 27.71 17.28 3.23
C THR A 93 27.18 16.12 2.39
N ALA A 94 26.61 15.10 3.01
CA ALA A 94 26.15 13.89 2.36
C ALA A 94 25.01 14.17 1.37
N ARG A 95 25.10 13.58 0.18
CA ARG A 95 24.01 13.61 -0.82
C ARG A 95 23.10 12.42 -0.59
N LEU A 96 21.93 12.67 -0.03
CA LEU A 96 20.93 11.65 0.30
C LEU A 96 19.83 11.56 -0.77
N GLY A 97 19.08 10.48 -0.72
CA GLY A 97 17.92 10.22 -1.61
C GLY A 97 18.17 9.17 -2.70
N ALA A 98 19.43 8.69 -2.85
CA ALA A 98 19.78 7.63 -3.78
C ALA A 98 19.84 6.23 -3.13
N GLY A 99 19.92 6.16 -1.80
CA GLY A 99 20.05 4.92 -1.05
C GLY A 99 18.82 4.01 -1.15
N GLY A 100 19.05 2.69 -1.08
CA GLY A 100 18.01 1.68 -1.17
C GLY A 100 18.48 0.30 -0.74
N LEU A 101 17.60 -0.69 -0.79
CA LEU A 101 17.89 -2.07 -0.35
C LEU A 101 18.16 -3.04 -1.51
N GLY A 102 18.45 -2.53 -2.71
CA GLY A 102 18.79 -3.36 -3.87
C GLY A 102 17.58 -4.02 -4.56
N TYR A 103 16.37 -3.68 -4.16
CA TYR A 103 15.13 -4.12 -4.85
C TYR A 103 14.12 -2.97 -4.97
N THR A 104 13.10 -3.17 -5.77
CA THR A 104 11.99 -2.23 -5.96
C THR A 104 10.65 -2.92 -5.70
N VAL A 105 9.62 -2.14 -5.38
CA VAL A 105 8.25 -2.62 -5.20
C VAL A 105 7.46 -2.31 -6.47
N PRO A 106 6.77 -3.29 -7.08
CA PRO A 106 5.90 -3.06 -8.24
C PRO A 106 4.85 -2.00 -7.95
N ALA A 107 4.46 -1.23 -8.98
CA ALA A 107 3.46 -0.17 -8.83
C ALA A 107 2.09 -0.72 -8.41
N GLU A 108 1.44 -0.06 -7.45
CA GLU A 108 0.05 -0.29 -7.04
C GLU A 108 -0.72 1.03 -7.08
N ILE A 109 -0.88 1.59 -8.30
CA ILE A 109 -1.52 2.88 -8.52
C ILE A 109 -3.01 2.68 -8.79
N ASP A 110 -3.84 3.19 -7.91
CA ASP A 110 -5.32 3.09 -7.98
C ASP A 110 -5.94 4.50 -7.94
N PHE A 111 -5.79 5.24 -9.03
CA PHE A 111 -6.40 6.56 -9.22
C PHE A 111 -7.80 6.39 -9.83
N PRO A 112 -8.82 7.16 -9.42
CA PRO A 112 -8.78 8.29 -8.48
C PRO A 112 -8.96 7.91 -7.00
N LYS A 113 -9.09 6.62 -6.66
CA LYS A 113 -9.38 6.18 -5.29
C LYS A 113 -8.28 6.60 -4.30
N PHE A 114 -7.03 6.42 -4.69
CA PHE A 114 -5.87 6.86 -3.91
C PHE A 114 -5.07 7.90 -4.70
N TYR A 115 -5.04 9.12 -4.19
CA TYR A 115 -4.22 10.19 -4.73
C TYR A 115 -3.42 10.88 -3.62
N HIS A 116 -2.42 11.65 -3.99
CA HIS A 116 -1.48 12.28 -3.06
C HIS A 116 -2.07 13.52 -2.39
N LYS A 117 -3.17 13.34 -1.66
CA LYS A 117 -3.75 14.41 -0.82
C LYS A 117 -2.88 14.67 0.41
N ARG A 118 -3.09 15.84 1.05
CA ARG A 118 -2.41 16.19 2.31
C ARG A 118 -2.52 15.07 3.34
N GLY A 119 -1.37 14.69 3.93
CA GLY A 119 -1.26 13.61 4.90
C GLY A 119 -1.14 12.20 4.29
N ALA A 120 -1.16 12.05 2.95
CA ALA A 120 -0.90 10.76 2.34
C ALA A 120 0.54 10.32 2.59
N LEU A 121 0.72 9.06 3.04
CA LEU A 121 2.00 8.35 3.03
C LEU A 121 2.14 7.65 1.68
N ALA A 122 3.17 7.96 0.94
CA ALA A 122 3.41 7.39 -0.38
C ALA A 122 4.86 6.89 -0.53
N ALA A 123 5.04 5.80 -1.28
CA ALA A 123 6.37 5.31 -1.60
C ALA A 123 7.05 6.24 -2.61
N ALA A 124 8.33 6.55 -2.39
CA ALA A 124 9.12 7.31 -3.34
C ALA A 124 9.45 6.48 -4.58
N ARG A 125 9.57 7.12 -5.73
CA ARG A 125 10.00 6.50 -6.98
C ARG A 125 10.76 7.47 -7.87
N GLN A 126 11.53 6.92 -8.79
CA GLN A 126 12.16 7.70 -9.86
C GLN A 126 11.13 8.15 -10.89
N GLY A 127 11.47 9.19 -11.65
CA GLY A 127 10.61 9.72 -12.72
C GLY A 127 10.41 8.72 -13.87
N ASP A 128 9.31 8.88 -14.61
CA ASP A 128 8.86 7.93 -15.64
C ASP A 128 9.88 7.71 -16.77
N MET A 129 10.73 8.69 -17.08
CA MET A 129 11.76 8.55 -18.12
C MET A 129 12.81 7.48 -17.80
N VAL A 130 13.15 7.30 -16.52
CA VAL A 130 14.14 6.30 -16.06
C VAL A 130 13.50 5.10 -15.40
N ASN A 131 12.21 5.17 -15.11
CA ASN A 131 11.41 4.14 -14.45
C ASN A 131 10.01 4.04 -15.09
N PRO A 132 9.92 3.59 -16.35
CA PRO A 132 8.64 3.50 -17.07
C PRO A 132 7.64 2.54 -16.40
N GLU A 133 8.14 1.54 -15.68
CA GLU A 133 7.31 0.60 -14.91
C GLU A 133 6.75 1.20 -13.60
N LYS A 134 7.14 2.44 -13.27
CA LYS A 134 6.70 3.17 -12.06
C LYS A 134 6.93 2.41 -10.75
N LYS A 135 7.94 1.55 -10.71
CA LYS A 135 8.33 0.82 -9.51
C LYS A 135 8.75 1.78 -8.41
N SER A 136 8.38 1.46 -7.18
CA SER A 136 8.73 2.26 -6.02
C SER A 136 10.07 1.83 -5.42
N SER A 137 10.71 2.75 -4.70
CA SER A 137 11.84 2.43 -3.81
C SER A 137 11.43 1.36 -2.80
N SER A 138 12.38 0.50 -2.47
CA SER A 138 12.20 -0.52 -1.43
C SER A 138 11.92 0.06 -0.04
N CYS A 139 12.44 1.25 0.28
CA CYS A 139 12.44 1.77 1.64
C CYS A 139 12.10 3.27 1.74
N GLN A 140 12.30 4.06 0.69
CA GLN A 140 12.04 5.49 0.78
C GLN A 140 10.54 5.79 0.61
N PHE A 141 10.05 6.67 1.47
CA PHE A 141 8.68 7.15 1.47
C PHE A 141 8.62 8.66 1.70
N TYR A 142 7.48 9.26 1.40
CA TYR A 142 7.23 10.66 1.74
C TYR A 142 5.82 10.85 2.30
N ILE A 143 5.67 11.93 3.06
CA ILE A 143 4.38 12.39 3.57
C ILE A 143 4.04 13.69 2.87
N VAL A 144 2.88 13.73 2.25
CA VAL A 144 2.42 14.86 1.45
C VAL A 144 1.99 16.02 2.34
N GLN A 145 2.55 17.20 2.11
CA GLN A 145 2.01 18.47 2.58
C GLN A 145 0.94 18.97 1.61
N GLY A 146 1.27 19.00 0.32
CA GLY A 146 0.42 19.44 -0.77
C GLY A 146 0.15 20.94 -0.76
N GLN A 147 -0.52 21.39 -1.80
CA GLN A 147 -0.99 22.78 -1.98
C GLN A 147 -2.52 22.81 -1.86
N THR A 148 -3.04 23.98 -1.52
CA THR A 148 -4.47 24.26 -1.65
C THR A 148 -4.68 24.96 -2.99
N PHE A 149 -5.54 24.39 -3.81
CA PHE A 149 -5.94 24.99 -5.10
C PHE A 149 -7.22 25.79 -4.89
N THR A 150 -7.39 26.85 -5.64
CA THR A 150 -8.65 27.58 -5.76
C THR A 150 -9.53 26.93 -6.83
N ASP A 151 -10.82 27.20 -6.82
CA ASP A 151 -11.77 26.66 -7.82
C ASP A 151 -11.41 27.05 -9.28
N ALA A 152 -10.52 28.03 -9.45
CA ALA A 152 -10.03 28.49 -10.76
C ALA A 152 -8.71 27.82 -11.22
N GLN A 153 -8.13 26.95 -10.42
CA GLN A 153 -6.89 26.20 -10.71
C GLN A 153 -7.14 24.71 -10.92
#